data_3e2cd91e0f4816c3d1c34ecf972ab8b5
#
_entry.id   3e2cd91e0f4816c3d1c34ecf972ab8b5
#
_cell.length_a   1.000
_cell.length_b   1.000
_cell.length_c   1.000
_cell.angle_alpha   90.00
_cell.angle_beta   90.00
_cell.angle_gamma   90.00
#
_symmetry.space_group_name_H-M   'P 1'
#
loop_
_entity.id
_entity.type
_entity.pdbx_description
1 polymer ?
#
loop_
_entity_poly.entity_id
_entity_poly.type
_entity_poly.pdbx_seq_one_letter_code
_entity_poly.pdbx_strand_id
1 'polypeptide(L)'
;MSVRVLQQQDLEKEGMNMFLSVGQAAVCPPRLVILEYRGNPDSDEKVALVGKGVTFDTGGLNLKPSGSIEDMHTDMCGSAAVLGAVRAASRQGLKVNIVCALALAENAIGSXAVKPLTIVKSHKGITVENNNTDAEGRLVLGDAMSYVQKXVQAQRRSYDVATLTGACMIALGEHCAGLFSNSDDLAKKLQEAGTECHERCWRLPILPEHTAALKGSQSDSRSTGRGRYGGASTAAAFLQQFVYEGVDWAHLDIAGPSNYSSAKSYFPKGATGFGVQLLYTYLKEHEQH
;
A
#
# COMPACT_ATOMS: atom_id res chain seq x y z
N MET A 1 -16.69 -8.87 -12.96
CA MET A 1 -15.37 -8.35 -12.59
C MET A 1 -14.41 -8.54 -13.76
N SER A 2 -13.68 -7.52 -14.15
CA SER A 2 -12.69 -7.61 -15.23
C SER A 2 -11.28 -7.49 -14.65
N VAL A 3 -10.28 -7.99 -15.39
CA VAL A 3 -8.89 -7.99 -14.97
C VAL A 3 -8.01 -7.48 -16.11
N ARG A 4 -7.11 -6.57 -15.79
CA ARG A 4 -6.10 -6.06 -16.74
C ARG A 4 -4.73 -6.11 -16.04
N VAL A 5 -3.72 -6.59 -16.76
CA VAL A 5 -2.37 -6.68 -16.22
C VAL A 5 -1.46 -5.73 -17.01
N LEU A 6 -0.91 -4.75 -16.33
CA LEU A 6 0.13 -3.90 -16.91
C LEU A 6 1.46 -4.64 -16.75
N GLN A 7 2.07 -4.96 -17.89
CA GLN A 7 3.38 -5.59 -17.97
C GLN A 7 4.48 -4.53 -17.77
N GLN A 8 5.72 -4.95 -17.66
CA GLN A 8 6.83 -4.03 -17.49
C GLN A 8 6.83 -2.91 -18.55
N GLN A 9 6.61 -3.24 -19.81
CA GLN A 9 6.59 -2.27 -20.89
C GLN A 9 5.47 -1.24 -20.72
N ASP A 10 4.34 -1.63 -20.15
CA ASP A 10 3.25 -0.71 -19.86
C ASP A 10 3.63 0.23 -18.72
N LEU A 11 4.29 -0.30 -17.68
CA LEU A 11 4.77 0.51 -16.55
C LEU A 11 5.80 1.55 -17.05
N GLU A 12 6.66 1.15 -17.99
CA GLU A 12 7.64 2.05 -18.60
C GLU A 12 6.95 3.19 -19.37
N LYS A 13 5.94 2.86 -20.19
CA LYS A 13 5.16 3.85 -20.95
C LYS A 13 4.45 4.84 -20.03
N GLU A 14 3.95 4.34 -18.90
CA GLU A 14 3.26 5.18 -17.91
C GLU A 14 4.22 5.98 -17.03
N GLY A 15 5.52 5.70 -17.11
CA GLY A 15 6.52 6.42 -16.31
C GLY A 15 6.50 6.03 -14.84
N MET A 16 6.15 4.80 -14.51
CA MET A 16 6.12 4.30 -13.14
C MET A 16 7.51 3.89 -12.68
N ASN A 17 8.44 4.87 -12.65
CA ASN A 17 9.85 4.53 -12.43
C ASN A 17 10.17 4.16 -10.99
N MET A 18 9.39 4.63 -10.01
CA MET A 18 9.56 4.17 -8.63
C MET A 18 9.23 2.67 -8.54
N PHE A 19 8.12 2.27 -9.13
CA PHE A 19 7.68 0.88 -9.16
C PHE A 19 8.73 0.01 -9.88
N LEU A 20 9.14 0.44 -11.06
CA LEU A 20 10.13 -0.29 -11.87
C LEU A 20 11.46 -0.45 -11.12
N SER A 21 11.90 0.60 -10.41
CA SER A 21 13.18 0.57 -9.69
C SER A 21 13.22 -0.53 -8.61
N VAL A 22 12.07 -0.83 -8.00
CA VAL A 22 12.01 -1.89 -6.99
C VAL A 22 12.22 -3.26 -7.64
N GLY A 23 11.56 -3.53 -8.77
CA GLY A 23 11.56 -4.84 -9.40
C GLY A 23 12.66 -5.09 -10.41
N GLN A 24 13.56 -4.13 -10.64
CA GLN A 24 14.49 -4.21 -11.79
C GLN A 24 15.57 -5.29 -11.66
N ALA A 25 15.83 -5.78 -10.45
CA ALA A 25 16.81 -6.85 -10.23
C ALA A 25 16.20 -8.25 -10.28
N ALA A 26 14.88 -8.34 -10.27
CA ALA A 26 14.20 -9.64 -10.21
C ALA A 26 14.17 -10.33 -11.56
N VAL A 27 14.18 -11.67 -11.54
CA VAL A 27 14.01 -12.47 -12.75
C VAL A 27 12.60 -12.29 -13.31
N CYS A 28 11.61 -12.23 -12.42
CA CYS A 28 10.21 -12.00 -12.80
C CYS A 28 9.93 -10.50 -12.79
N PRO A 29 9.66 -9.88 -13.94
CA PRO A 29 9.43 -8.43 -13.99
C PRO A 29 8.21 -7.99 -13.20
N PRO A 30 8.19 -6.75 -12.72
CA PRO A 30 7.05 -6.24 -11.97
C PRO A 30 5.77 -6.16 -12.82
N ARG A 31 4.64 -6.23 -12.15
CA ARG A 31 3.30 -6.19 -12.78
C ARG A 31 2.37 -5.34 -11.93
N LEU A 32 1.53 -4.54 -12.56
CA LEU A 32 0.41 -3.90 -11.86
C LEU A 32 -0.88 -4.58 -12.36
N VAL A 33 -1.55 -5.29 -11.46
CA VAL A 33 -2.80 -6.00 -11.79
C VAL A 33 -3.97 -5.12 -11.36
N ILE A 34 -4.83 -4.78 -12.31
CA ILE A 34 -6.02 -3.96 -12.07
C ILE A 34 -7.25 -4.86 -12.18
N LEU A 35 -8.07 -4.88 -11.13
CA LEU A 35 -9.36 -5.56 -11.13
C LEU A 35 -10.44 -4.50 -11.02
N GLU A 36 -11.47 -4.58 -11.86
CA GLU A 36 -12.60 -3.65 -11.77
C GLU A 36 -13.89 -4.44 -11.49
N TYR A 37 -14.58 -4.02 -10.45
CA TYR A 37 -15.90 -4.53 -10.09
C TYR A 37 -16.90 -3.40 -10.26
N ARG A 38 -17.93 -3.62 -11.06
CA ARG A 38 -18.98 -2.63 -11.31
C ARG A 38 -20.28 -3.15 -10.67
N GLY A 39 -20.43 -2.92 -9.37
CA GLY A 39 -21.59 -3.35 -8.60
C GLY A 39 -22.75 -2.37 -8.69
N ASN A 40 -22.46 -1.12 -9.07
CA ASN A 40 -23.48 -0.09 -9.25
C ASN A 40 -23.37 0.52 -10.66
N PRO A 41 -24.04 -0.08 -11.66
CA PRO A 41 -23.93 0.43 -13.04
C PRO A 41 -24.58 1.80 -13.24
N ASP A 42 -25.40 2.26 -12.30
CA ASP A 42 -26.09 3.54 -12.39
C ASP A 42 -25.23 4.71 -11.89
N SER A 43 -24.04 4.45 -11.38
CA SER A 43 -23.13 5.46 -10.87
C SER A 43 -21.76 5.35 -11.53
N ASP A 44 -21.13 6.49 -11.75
CA ASP A 44 -19.73 6.52 -12.21
C ASP A 44 -18.75 6.64 -11.04
N GLU A 45 -19.24 6.85 -9.82
CA GLU A 45 -18.35 6.94 -8.65
C GLU A 45 -17.64 5.61 -8.41
N LYS A 46 -16.35 5.71 -8.07
CA LYS A 46 -15.51 4.53 -7.82
C LYS A 46 -14.71 4.70 -6.54
N VAL A 47 -14.47 3.59 -5.87
CA VAL A 47 -13.50 3.50 -4.76
C VAL A 47 -12.28 2.77 -5.28
N ALA A 48 -11.09 3.24 -4.90
CA ALA A 48 -9.84 2.56 -5.24
C ALA A 48 -9.30 1.80 -4.03
N LEU A 49 -8.92 0.56 -4.23
CA LEU A 49 -8.21 -0.26 -3.25
C LEU A 49 -6.84 -0.60 -3.84
N VAL A 50 -5.77 -0.15 -3.21
CA VAL A 50 -4.41 -0.40 -3.71
C VAL A 50 -3.63 -1.21 -2.68
N GLY A 51 -3.06 -2.33 -3.10
CA GLY A 51 -2.35 -3.23 -2.19
C GLY A 51 -0.87 -3.36 -2.52
N LYS A 52 -0.03 -3.27 -1.48
CA LYS A 52 1.38 -3.61 -1.61
C LYS A 52 1.49 -5.11 -1.88
N GLY A 53 2.19 -5.46 -2.97
CA GLY A 53 2.34 -6.85 -3.39
C GLY A 53 3.80 -7.22 -3.63
N VAL A 54 4.67 -6.91 -2.67
CA VAL A 54 6.08 -7.29 -2.78
C VAL A 54 6.17 -8.79 -2.52
N THR A 55 6.46 -9.55 -3.58
CA THR A 55 6.35 -11.01 -3.54
C THR A 55 7.46 -11.68 -2.72
N PHE A 56 8.61 -11.03 -2.65
CA PHE A 56 9.65 -11.30 -1.65
C PHE A 56 10.46 -10.04 -1.46
N ASP A 57 10.82 -9.73 -0.23
CA ASP A 57 11.56 -8.51 0.10
C ASP A 57 12.89 -8.83 0.77
N THR A 58 13.96 -8.78 -0.02
CA THR A 58 15.32 -8.93 0.53
C THR A 58 15.81 -7.65 1.22
N GLY A 59 15.15 -6.52 1.00
CA GLY A 59 15.64 -5.20 1.33
C GLY A 59 16.44 -4.57 0.20
N GLY A 60 16.76 -5.32 -0.84
CA GLY A 60 17.63 -4.84 -1.91
C GLY A 60 19.06 -4.68 -1.41
N LEU A 61 19.77 -3.66 -1.88
CA LEU A 61 21.15 -3.43 -1.44
C LEU A 61 21.26 -3.00 0.04
N ASN A 62 20.17 -2.47 0.62
CA ASN A 62 20.06 -2.32 2.07
C ASN A 62 19.48 -3.62 2.64
N LEU A 63 20.27 -4.67 2.54
CA LEU A 63 19.86 -6.06 2.80
C LEU A 63 19.36 -6.26 4.23
N LYS A 64 18.21 -6.94 4.36
CA LYS A 64 17.69 -7.29 5.69
C LYS A 64 18.61 -8.29 6.40
N PRO A 65 18.80 -8.12 7.70
CA PRO A 65 19.57 -9.11 8.47
C PRO A 65 18.79 -10.42 8.66
N SER A 66 19.53 -11.49 8.98
CA SER A 66 18.93 -12.75 9.42
C SER A 66 18.02 -12.51 10.62
N GLY A 67 16.88 -13.15 10.65
CA GLY A 67 15.83 -12.94 11.64
C GLY A 67 14.76 -11.96 11.17
N SER A 68 15.05 -11.21 10.09
CA SER A 68 14.09 -10.25 9.52
C SER A 68 13.72 -10.59 8.08
N ILE A 69 14.50 -11.39 7.39
CA ILE A 69 14.31 -11.65 5.96
C ILE A 69 13.46 -12.90 5.68
N GLU A 70 13.44 -13.86 6.61
CA GLU A 70 12.93 -15.21 6.35
C GLU A 70 11.43 -15.24 6.03
N ASP A 71 10.65 -14.36 6.66
CA ASP A 71 9.19 -14.34 6.47
C ASP A 71 8.74 -13.33 5.40
N MET A 72 9.68 -12.80 4.61
CA MET A 72 9.35 -11.75 3.65
C MET A 72 8.57 -12.22 2.42
N HIS A 73 8.22 -13.50 2.34
CA HIS A 73 7.21 -13.98 1.39
C HIS A 73 5.80 -13.49 1.78
N THR A 74 5.63 -12.93 2.99
CA THR A 74 4.36 -12.34 3.42
C THR A 74 4.24 -10.85 3.11
N ASP A 75 5.23 -10.28 2.45
CA ASP A 75 5.26 -8.83 2.18
C ASP A 75 4.29 -8.41 1.06
N MET A 76 3.42 -9.31 0.68
CA MET A 76 2.33 -9.10 -0.27
C MET A 76 0.94 -9.16 0.39
N CYS A 77 0.88 -9.16 1.72
CA CYS A 77 -0.39 -9.26 2.43
C CYS A 77 -1.31 -8.06 2.18
N GLY A 78 -0.75 -6.90 1.83
CA GLY A 78 -1.57 -5.76 1.41
C GLY A 78 -2.37 -6.07 0.14
N SER A 79 -1.71 -6.63 -0.88
CA SER A 79 -2.39 -7.05 -2.12
C SER A 79 -3.39 -8.17 -1.84
N ALA A 80 -3.03 -9.11 -0.97
CA ALA A 80 -3.95 -10.20 -0.59
C ALA A 80 -5.22 -9.64 0.07
N ALA A 81 -5.06 -8.63 0.95
CA ALA A 81 -6.20 -8.04 1.65
C ALA A 81 -7.17 -7.34 0.68
N VAL A 82 -6.64 -6.49 -0.22
CA VAL A 82 -7.52 -5.78 -1.15
C VAL A 82 -8.16 -6.73 -2.16
N LEU A 83 -7.43 -7.75 -2.60
CA LEU A 83 -7.98 -8.79 -3.49
C LEU A 83 -9.11 -9.55 -2.80
N GLY A 84 -8.90 -9.95 -1.54
CA GLY A 84 -9.93 -10.64 -0.76
C GLY A 84 -11.17 -9.78 -0.58
N ALA A 85 -10.99 -8.49 -0.31
CA ALA A 85 -12.10 -7.55 -0.11
C ALA A 85 -12.93 -7.38 -1.40
N VAL A 86 -12.27 -7.16 -2.55
CA VAL A 86 -13.01 -6.97 -3.82
C VAL A 86 -13.71 -8.27 -4.22
N ARG A 87 -13.09 -9.42 -3.96
CA ARG A 87 -13.70 -10.72 -4.23
C ARG A 87 -14.97 -10.90 -3.37
N ALA A 88 -14.90 -10.57 -2.08
CA ALA A 88 -16.04 -10.66 -1.18
C ALA A 88 -17.16 -9.71 -1.62
N ALA A 89 -16.82 -8.46 -1.93
CA ALA A 89 -17.79 -7.47 -2.41
C ALA A 89 -18.51 -7.96 -3.67
N SER A 90 -17.74 -8.48 -4.63
CA SER A 90 -18.27 -8.99 -5.88
C SER A 90 -19.19 -10.19 -5.66
N ARG A 91 -18.80 -11.12 -4.81
CA ARG A 91 -19.61 -12.33 -4.53
C ARG A 91 -20.90 -12.01 -3.78
N GLN A 92 -20.86 -10.98 -2.94
CA GLN A 92 -22.05 -10.55 -2.18
C GLN A 92 -22.89 -9.52 -2.94
N GLY A 93 -22.45 -9.12 -4.14
CA GLY A 93 -23.22 -8.20 -4.96
C GLY A 93 -23.34 -6.80 -4.36
N LEU A 94 -22.31 -6.32 -3.68
CA LEU A 94 -22.37 -4.96 -3.09
C LEU A 94 -22.58 -3.91 -4.18
N LYS A 95 -23.45 -2.93 -3.92
CA LYS A 95 -23.74 -1.83 -4.86
C LYS A 95 -22.65 -0.74 -4.78
N VAL A 96 -21.45 -1.10 -5.21
CA VAL A 96 -20.29 -0.21 -5.22
C VAL A 96 -19.42 -0.54 -6.42
N ASN A 97 -18.80 0.48 -7.02
CA ASN A 97 -17.83 0.26 -8.08
C ASN A 97 -16.42 0.36 -7.48
N ILE A 98 -15.62 -0.67 -7.70
CA ILE A 98 -14.28 -0.77 -7.11
C ILE A 98 -13.24 -0.94 -8.22
N VAL A 99 -12.15 -0.17 -8.10
CA VAL A 99 -10.92 -0.41 -8.85
C VAL A 99 -9.89 -0.90 -7.84
N CYS A 100 -9.45 -2.14 -8.01
CA CYS A 100 -8.48 -2.76 -7.12
C CYS A 100 -7.15 -2.90 -7.86
N ALA A 101 -6.07 -2.41 -7.29
CA ALA A 101 -4.74 -2.47 -7.90
C ALA A 101 -3.78 -3.26 -7.00
N LEU A 102 -3.16 -4.29 -7.57
CA LEU A 102 -2.16 -5.11 -6.90
C LEU A 102 -0.78 -4.72 -7.45
N ALA A 103 0.04 -4.09 -6.61
CA ALA A 103 1.36 -3.60 -7.00
C ALA A 103 2.41 -4.69 -6.76
N LEU A 104 2.61 -5.55 -7.77
CA LEU A 104 3.42 -6.77 -7.62
C LEU A 104 4.85 -6.55 -8.10
N ALA A 105 5.82 -6.73 -7.20
CA ALA A 105 7.24 -6.64 -7.52
C ALA A 105 8.02 -7.51 -6.54
N GLU A 106 9.18 -8.00 -6.97
CA GLU A 106 10.12 -8.67 -6.08
C GLU A 106 11.29 -7.70 -5.82
N ASN A 107 11.59 -7.44 -4.55
CA ASN A 107 12.76 -6.63 -4.17
C ASN A 107 13.97 -7.56 -4.03
N ALA A 108 14.68 -7.76 -5.13
CA ALA A 108 15.74 -8.75 -5.24
C ALA A 108 17.13 -8.11 -5.21
N ILE A 109 18.10 -8.91 -4.82
CA ILE A 109 19.52 -8.57 -4.94
C ILE A 109 19.97 -8.97 -6.35
N GLY A 110 20.78 -8.13 -6.98
CA GLY A 110 21.33 -8.45 -8.28
C GLY A 110 22.09 -7.29 -8.87
N SER A 111 22.72 -7.52 -9.98
CA SER A 111 23.50 -6.46 -10.66
C SER A 111 22.66 -5.26 -11.09
N UNK A 112 21.43 -5.36 -11.19
CA UNK A 112 20.57 -4.51 -11.52
C UNK A 112 19.88 -3.91 -10.49
N ALA A 113 20.16 -4.23 -9.36
CA ALA A 113 19.44 -3.70 -8.20
C ALA A 113 19.62 -2.19 -8.08
N VAL A 114 18.54 -1.53 -7.71
CA VAL A 114 18.59 -0.07 -7.52
C VAL A 114 19.57 0.29 -6.40
N LYS A 115 20.38 1.30 -6.63
CA LYS A 115 21.40 1.72 -5.68
C LYS A 115 20.84 2.81 -4.76
N PRO A 116 21.23 2.80 -3.47
CA PRO A 116 20.86 3.91 -2.59
C PRO A 116 21.26 5.24 -3.21
N LEU A 117 20.43 6.25 -2.99
CA LEU A 117 20.53 7.60 -3.51
C LEU A 117 20.23 7.74 -5.01
N THR A 118 19.85 6.67 -5.69
CA THR A 118 19.29 6.80 -7.05
C THR A 118 18.06 7.72 -7.00
N ILE A 119 18.00 8.65 -7.94
CA ILE A 119 16.84 9.54 -8.08
C ILE A 119 16.00 9.04 -9.25
N VAL A 120 14.72 8.82 -9.01
CA VAL A 120 13.78 8.41 -10.05
C VAL A 120 12.61 9.40 -10.11
N LYS A 121 12.03 9.54 -11.29
CA LYS A 121 10.85 10.38 -11.49
C LYS A 121 9.62 9.48 -11.37
N SER A 122 8.73 9.82 -10.45
CA SER A 122 7.50 9.04 -10.21
C SER A 122 6.49 9.24 -11.33
N HIS A 123 5.46 8.38 -11.36
CA HIS A 123 4.31 8.53 -12.26
C HIS A 123 3.62 9.91 -12.07
N LYS A 124 3.57 10.41 -10.85
CA LYS A 124 2.96 11.73 -10.58
C LYS A 124 3.84 12.88 -11.09
N GLY A 125 5.11 12.61 -11.37
CA GLY A 125 6.05 13.61 -11.92
C GLY A 125 7.05 14.15 -10.92
N ILE A 126 6.89 13.87 -9.63
CA ILE A 126 7.86 14.32 -8.62
C ILE A 126 9.08 13.38 -8.64
N THR A 127 10.25 13.97 -8.40
CA THR A 127 11.49 13.20 -8.32
C THR A 127 11.72 12.72 -6.88
N VAL A 128 12.16 11.47 -6.75
CA VAL A 128 12.34 10.83 -5.44
C VAL A 128 13.74 10.24 -5.36
N GLU A 129 14.50 10.62 -4.33
CA GLU A 129 15.79 9.98 -4.06
C GLU A 129 15.56 8.80 -3.11
N ASN A 130 16.02 7.62 -3.53
CA ASN A 130 15.83 6.38 -2.78
C ASN A 130 16.92 6.25 -1.72
N ASN A 131 16.62 6.68 -0.50
CA ASN A 131 17.59 6.69 0.59
C ASN A 131 17.75 5.32 1.27
N ASN A 132 16.83 4.41 1.01
CA ASN A 132 16.84 3.08 1.63
C ASN A 132 16.07 2.11 0.72
N THR A 133 16.76 1.18 0.11
CA THR A 133 16.13 0.22 -0.80
C THR A 133 15.20 -0.76 -0.06
N ASP A 134 15.27 -0.81 1.27
CA ASP A 134 14.35 -1.60 2.10
C ASP A 134 13.08 -0.80 2.44
N ALA A 135 12.91 0.37 1.83
CA ALA A 135 11.66 1.16 1.90
C ALA A 135 10.95 1.13 0.54
N GLU A 136 10.89 -0.04 -0.07
CA GLU A 136 10.41 -0.30 -1.43
C GLU A 136 8.89 -0.24 -1.54
N GLY A 137 8.18 -0.64 -0.47
CA GLY A 137 6.72 -0.72 -0.48
C GLY A 137 6.06 0.61 -0.81
N ARG A 138 6.57 1.68 -0.23
CA ARG A 138 6.02 3.02 -0.50
C ARG A 138 6.29 3.47 -1.94
N LEU A 139 7.35 2.96 -2.56
CA LEU A 139 7.67 3.30 -3.95
C LEU A 139 6.70 2.65 -4.93
N VAL A 140 6.43 1.34 -4.76
CA VAL A 140 5.46 0.66 -5.62
C VAL A 140 4.05 1.21 -5.40
N LEU A 141 3.69 1.52 -4.14
CA LEU A 141 2.37 2.08 -3.83
C LEU A 141 2.20 3.49 -4.40
N GLY A 142 3.22 4.35 -4.28
CA GLY A 142 3.12 5.72 -4.76
C GLY A 142 2.77 5.79 -6.25
N ASP A 143 3.49 5.03 -7.07
CA ASP A 143 3.19 4.99 -8.50
C ASP A 143 1.84 4.34 -8.79
N ALA A 144 1.50 3.24 -8.11
CA ALA A 144 0.21 2.56 -8.32
C ALA A 144 -0.96 3.47 -7.93
N MET A 145 -0.87 4.16 -6.79
CA MET A 145 -1.89 5.10 -6.33
C MET A 145 -2.08 6.24 -7.33
N SER A 146 -0.97 6.83 -7.77
CA SER A 146 -1.00 7.91 -8.75
C SER A 146 -1.64 7.46 -10.08
N TYR A 147 -1.27 6.26 -10.54
CA TYR A 147 -1.83 5.71 -11.78
C TYR A 147 -3.34 5.50 -11.68
N VAL A 148 -3.79 4.87 -10.59
CA VAL A 148 -5.21 4.57 -10.41
C VAL A 148 -6.04 5.86 -10.37
N GLN A 149 -5.56 6.88 -9.67
CA GLN A 149 -6.25 8.16 -9.56
C GLN A 149 -6.31 8.91 -10.89
N LYS A 150 -5.28 8.79 -11.70
CA LYS A 150 -5.21 9.44 -13.01
C LYS A 150 -5.98 8.68 -14.09
N UNK A 151 -5.81 7.49 -13.95
CA UNK A 151 -6.32 6.68 -14.90
C UNK A 151 -7.72 6.42 -14.77
N VAL A 152 -8.14 6.35 -13.58
CA VAL A 152 -9.54 6.06 -13.28
C VAL A 152 -10.23 7.34 -12.79
N GLN A 153 -10.87 8.03 -13.66
CA GLN A 153 -11.59 9.26 -13.32
C GLN A 153 -12.82 8.94 -12.44
N ALA A 154 -13.33 9.97 -11.76
CA ALA A 154 -14.50 9.88 -10.86
C ALA A 154 -14.20 9.11 -9.54
N GLN A 155 -12.95 9.01 -9.17
CA GLN A 155 -12.58 8.41 -7.89
C GLN A 155 -12.65 9.45 -6.78
N ARG A 156 -13.43 9.15 -5.74
CA ARG A 156 -13.55 10.05 -4.57
C ARG A 156 -12.75 9.54 -3.38
N ARG A 157 -12.56 8.23 -3.29
CA ARG A 157 -11.88 7.63 -2.13
C ARG A 157 -10.86 6.62 -2.57
N SER A 158 -9.71 6.65 -1.90
CA SER A 158 -8.61 5.74 -2.18
C SER A 158 -8.10 5.14 -0.87
N TYR A 159 -7.96 3.84 -0.86
CA TYR A 159 -7.44 3.10 0.30
C TYR A 159 -6.22 2.33 -0.14
N ASP A 160 -5.14 2.41 0.61
CA ASP A 160 -4.03 1.52 0.36
C ASP A 160 -3.73 0.69 1.60
N VAL A 161 -3.28 -0.54 1.36
CA VAL A 161 -3.01 -1.51 2.42
C VAL A 161 -1.63 -2.10 2.18
N ALA A 162 -0.82 -2.12 3.23
CA ALA A 162 0.56 -2.55 3.08
C ALA A 162 1.15 -3.07 4.39
N THR A 163 1.97 -4.09 4.29
CA THR A 163 2.93 -4.48 5.31
C THR A 163 4.10 -3.50 5.17
N LEU A 164 3.94 -2.29 5.77
CA LEU A 164 4.82 -1.19 5.36
C LEU A 164 5.98 -0.93 6.29
N THR A 165 5.76 -0.90 7.61
CA THR A 165 6.83 -0.48 8.51
C THR A 165 6.95 -1.33 9.76
N GLY A 166 8.20 -1.63 10.12
CA GLY A 166 8.50 -2.18 11.44
C GLY A 166 8.15 -1.18 12.55
N ALA A 167 8.23 0.11 12.26
CA ALA A 167 7.88 1.16 13.23
C ALA A 167 6.43 1.04 13.68
N CYS A 168 5.51 0.69 12.78
CA CYS A 168 4.11 0.48 13.12
C CYS A 168 3.94 -0.71 14.07
N MET A 169 4.69 -1.79 13.81
CA MET A 169 4.67 -2.98 14.68
C MET A 169 5.14 -2.62 16.09
N ILE A 170 6.20 -1.82 16.19
CA ILE A 170 6.73 -1.39 17.50
C ILE A 170 5.70 -0.54 18.23
N ALA A 171 4.99 0.33 17.51
CA ALA A 171 4.01 1.24 18.13
C ALA A 171 2.73 0.53 18.56
N LEU A 172 2.21 -0.38 17.74
CA LEU A 172 0.85 -0.93 17.93
C LEU A 172 0.82 -2.46 18.16
N GLY A 173 1.93 -3.13 18.02
CA GLY A 173 2.00 -4.58 18.23
C GLY A 173 1.39 -5.38 17.08
N GLU A 174 0.98 -6.62 17.39
CA GLU A 174 0.54 -7.60 16.40
C GLU A 174 -0.99 -7.67 16.23
N HIS A 175 -1.75 -6.87 16.99
CA HIS A 175 -3.22 -7.02 17.02
C HIS A 175 -3.96 -5.78 16.54
N CYS A 176 -3.23 -4.83 15.94
CA CYS A 176 -3.82 -3.57 15.54
C CYS A 176 -3.03 -2.99 14.36
N ALA A 177 -3.73 -2.59 13.31
CA ALA A 177 -3.10 -1.92 12.17
C ALA A 177 -2.94 -0.43 12.45
N GLY A 178 -1.93 0.19 11.85
CA GLY A 178 -1.83 1.64 11.82
C GLY A 178 -2.75 2.21 10.76
N LEU A 179 -3.47 3.27 11.09
CA LEU A 179 -4.37 3.96 10.18
C LEU A 179 -3.90 5.40 10.02
N PHE A 180 -3.81 5.86 8.78
CA PHE A 180 -3.45 7.25 8.45
C PHE A 180 -4.45 7.75 7.43
N SER A 181 -4.83 9.03 7.52
CA SER A 181 -5.83 9.56 6.60
C SER A 181 -5.77 11.08 6.54
N ASN A 182 -6.17 11.63 5.40
CA ASN A 182 -6.38 13.06 5.21
C ASN A 182 -7.83 13.47 5.54
N SER A 183 -8.67 12.52 5.98
CA SER A 183 -10.09 12.76 6.26
C SER A 183 -10.44 12.19 7.63
N ASP A 184 -10.91 13.05 8.54
CA ASP A 184 -11.29 12.64 9.89
C ASP A 184 -12.51 11.71 9.86
N ASP A 185 -13.47 12.00 9.01
CA ASP A 185 -14.68 11.18 8.85
C ASP A 185 -14.32 9.76 8.37
N LEU A 186 -13.46 9.70 7.36
CA LEU A 186 -13.00 8.41 6.81
C LEU A 186 -12.27 7.60 7.87
N ALA A 187 -11.35 8.24 8.61
CA ALA A 187 -10.60 7.55 9.66
C ALA A 187 -11.51 6.98 10.73
N LYS A 188 -12.49 7.79 11.17
CA LYS A 188 -13.45 7.35 12.19
C LYS A 188 -14.25 6.15 11.73
N LYS A 189 -14.78 6.19 10.51
CA LYS A 189 -15.58 5.09 9.94
C LYS A 189 -14.78 3.80 9.81
N LEU A 190 -13.51 3.91 9.40
CA LEU A 190 -12.63 2.73 9.32
C LEU A 190 -12.35 2.14 10.71
N GLN A 191 -12.13 2.98 11.71
CA GLN A 191 -11.93 2.49 13.09
C GLN A 191 -13.18 1.77 13.61
N GLU A 192 -14.34 2.32 13.33
CA GLU A 192 -15.62 1.71 13.74
C GLU A 192 -15.82 0.35 13.07
N ALA A 193 -15.61 0.28 11.75
CA ALA A 193 -15.72 -0.98 11.01
C ALA A 193 -14.71 -2.01 11.53
N GLY A 194 -13.49 -1.59 11.81
CA GLY A 194 -12.46 -2.48 12.36
C GLY A 194 -12.82 -3.02 13.74
N THR A 195 -13.46 -2.20 14.56
CA THR A 195 -13.94 -2.62 15.89
C THR A 195 -15.04 -3.65 15.74
N GLU A 196 -15.99 -3.43 14.84
CA GLU A 196 -17.11 -4.33 14.60
C GLU A 196 -16.66 -5.71 14.13
N CYS A 197 -15.73 -5.77 13.19
CA CYS A 197 -15.27 -7.04 12.61
C CYS A 197 -14.05 -7.64 13.32
N HIS A 198 -13.56 -6.99 14.37
CA HIS A 198 -12.39 -7.42 15.15
C HIS A 198 -11.07 -7.39 14.37
N GLU A 199 -11.00 -6.59 13.29
CA GLU A 199 -9.75 -6.24 12.62
C GLU A 199 -9.44 -4.79 12.96
N ARG A 200 -8.99 -4.56 14.18
CA ARG A 200 -8.83 -3.22 14.75
C ARG A 200 -7.73 -2.43 14.06
N CYS A 201 -7.97 -1.12 13.94
CA CYS A 201 -6.94 -0.19 13.51
C CYS A 201 -6.97 1.04 14.42
N TRP A 202 -5.84 1.72 14.52
CA TRP A 202 -5.70 2.91 15.35
C TRP A 202 -5.04 4.01 14.56
N ARG A 203 -5.66 5.21 14.57
CA ARG A 203 -5.15 6.33 13.78
C ARG A 203 -3.88 6.91 14.39
N LEU A 204 -2.85 7.03 13.57
CA LEU A 204 -1.61 7.72 13.89
C LEU A 204 -1.53 9.01 13.07
N PRO A 205 -0.79 10.03 13.56
CA PRO A 205 -0.81 11.34 12.89
C PRO A 205 0.13 11.42 11.71
N ILE A 206 -0.22 12.32 10.78
CA ILE A 206 0.72 12.85 9.78
C ILE A 206 0.85 14.34 10.09
N LEU A 207 1.99 14.73 10.66
CA LEU A 207 2.25 16.12 11.06
C LEU A 207 3.09 16.80 9.98
N PRO A 208 3.04 18.15 9.89
CA PRO A 208 3.91 18.87 8.96
C PRO A 208 5.39 18.52 9.08
N GLU A 209 5.84 18.19 10.30
CA GLU A 209 7.22 17.78 10.55
C GLU A 209 7.57 16.46 9.86
N HIS A 210 6.62 15.54 9.75
CA HIS A 210 6.83 14.27 9.03
C HIS A 210 7.02 14.53 7.54
N THR A 211 6.22 15.44 6.98
CA THR A 211 6.34 15.84 5.57
C THR A 211 7.65 16.57 5.33
N ALA A 212 8.02 17.49 6.22
CA ALA A 212 9.25 18.26 6.11
C ALA A 212 10.50 17.37 6.14
N ALA A 213 10.43 16.25 6.88
CA ALA A 213 11.53 15.29 6.97
C ALA A 213 11.82 14.59 5.64
N LEU A 214 10.88 14.67 4.68
CA LEU A 214 11.00 14.04 3.37
C LEU A 214 11.55 14.98 2.30
N LYS A 215 11.93 16.19 2.66
CA LYS A 215 12.51 17.14 1.68
C LYS A 215 13.79 16.55 1.09
N GLY A 216 13.83 16.46 -0.23
CA GLY A 216 14.99 15.93 -0.95
C GLY A 216 16.19 16.86 -0.92
N SER A 217 17.36 16.30 -1.14
CA SER A 217 18.60 17.08 -1.24
C SER A 217 18.88 17.50 -2.69
N GLN A 218 18.61 16.60 -3.63
CA GLN A 218 18.78 16.83 -5.07
C GLN A 218 17.53 16.41 -5.84
N SER A 219 16.43 16.26 -5.14
CA SER A 219 15.15 15.80 -5.67
C SER A 219 14.02 16.51 -4.93
N ASP A 220 12.79 16.34 -5.40
CA ASP A 220 11.63 16.91 -4.72
C ASP A 220 11.40 16.23 -3.37
N SER A 221 11.62 14.91 -3.29
CA SER A 221 11.34 14.15 -2.08
C SER A 221 12.40 13.06 -1.84
N ARG A 222 12.59 12.72 -0.57
CA ARG A 222 13.32 11.52 -0.17
C ARG A 222 12.31 10.38 0.02
N SER A 223 12.78 9.14 -0.11
CA SER A 223 11.92 7.99 0.15
C SER A 223 11.70 7.76 1.65
N THR A 224 12.66 8.16 2.50
CA THR A 224 12.56 8.00 3.96
C THR A 224 12.92 9.29 4.67
N GLY A 225 12.44 9.44 5.90
CA GLY A 225 12.83 10.55 6.76
C GLY A 225 14.28 10.41 7.24
N ARG A 226 14.73 11.41 7.99
CA ARG A 226 16.07 11.41 8.57
C ARG A 226 16.00 10.75 9.95
N GLY A 227 16.73 9.65 10.11
CA GLY A 227 16.74 8.89 11.35
C GLY A 227 15.61 7.86 11.41
N ARG A 228 15.40 7.34 12.62
CA ARG A 228 14.53 6.18 12.83
C ARG A 228 13.19 6.50 13.52
N TYR A 229 13.02 7.72 14.00
CA TYR A 229 11.81 8.06 14.76
C TYR A 229 10.66 8.41 13.85
N GLY A 230 9.44 8.08 14.30
CA GLY A 230 8.23 8.39 13.56
C GLY A 230 8.13 7.70 12.20
N GLY A 231 8.76 6.53 12.04
CA GLY A 231 8.90 5.89 10.73
C GLY A 231 7.58 5.57 10.05
N ALA A 232 6.57 5.18 10.82
CA ALA A 232 5.25 4.88 10.25
C ALA A 232 4.58 6.15 9.73
N SER A 233 4.68 7.25 10.48
CA SER A 233 4.11 8.54 10.07
C SER A 233 4.84 9.15 8.89
N THR A 234 6.18 9.04 8.83
CA THR A 234 6.92 9.53 7.66
C THR A 234 6.64 8.70 6.41
N ALA A 235 6.43 7.38 6.56
CA ALA A 235 6.02 6.53 5.44
C ALA A 235 4.64 6.95 4.92
N ALA A 236 3.70 7.21 5.83
CA ALA A 236 2.37 7.68 5.45
C ALA A 236 2.44 9.07 4.80
N ALA A 237 3.28 9.97 5.33
CA ALA A 237 3.51 11.30 4.73
C ALA A 237 4.08 11.17 3.32
N PHE A 238 4.96 10.19 3.09
CA PHE A 238 5.47 9.92 1.75
C PHE A 238 4.32 9.54 0.80
N LEU A 239 3.47 8.59 1.22
CA LEU A 239 2.34 8.15 0.39
C LEU A 239 1.36 9.30 0.11
N GLN A 240 1.14 10.17 1.08
CA GLN A 240 0.21 11.29 0.94
C GLN A 240 0.59 12.20 -0.23
N GLN A 241 1.87 12.29 -0.58
CA GLN A 241 2.32 13.09 -1.72
C GLN A 241 1.73 12.59 -3.05
N PHE A 242 1.30 11.33 -3.10
CA PHE A 242 0.76 10.71 -4.30
C PHE A 242 -0.77 10.70 -4.33
N VAL A 243 -1.41 11.29 -3.31
CA VAL A 243 -2.86 11.50 -3.29
C VAL A 243 -3.16 12.79 -4.04
N TYR A 244 -4.16 12.76 -4.93
CA TYR A 244 -4.55 13.94 -5.70
C TYR A 244 -5.54 14.77 -4.90
N GLU A 245 -5.57 16.07 -5.23
CA GLU A 245 -6.48 17.01 -4.57
C GLU A 245 -7.93 16.54 -4.74
N GLY A 246 -8.69 16.62 -3.66
CA GLY A 246 -10.12 16.24 -3.65
C GLY A 246 -10.38 14.76 -3.41
N VAL A 247 -9.32 13.94 -3.25
CA VAL A 247 -9.49 12.52 -2.96
C VAL A 247 -9.34 12.27 -1.46
N ASP A 248 -10.37 11.71 -0.83
CA ASP A 248 -10.28 11.21 0.54
C ASP A 248 -9.45 9.93 0.52
N TRP A 249 -8.45 9.85 1.39
CA TRP A 249 -7.48 8.77 1.37
C TRP A 249 -7.26 8.21 2.77
N ALA A 250 -7.08 6.90 2.82
CA ALA A 250 -6.63 6.22 4.03
C ALA A 250 -5.58 5.17 3.69
N HIS A 251 -4.56 5.10 4.52
CA HIS A 251 -3.49 4.10 4.47
C HIS A 251 -3.62 3.20 5.69
N LEU A 252 -3.61 1.88 5.47
CA LEU A 252 -3.59 0.87 6.51
C LEU A 252 -2.23 0.17 6.51
N ASP A 253 -1.45 0.40 7.56
CA ASP A 253 -0.18 -0.31 7.76
C ASP A 253 -0.47 -1.57 8.57
N ILE A 254 -0.49 -2.70 7.87
CA ILE A 254 -0.85 -4.00 8.45
C ILE A 254 0.38 -4.85 8.80
N ALA A 255 1.56 -4.24 8.90
CA ALA A 255 2.79 -4.98 9.20
C ALA A 255 2.65 -5.83 10.47
N GLY A 256 1.98 -5.31 11.50
CA GLY A 256 1.78 -6.04 12.76
C GLY A 256 0.83 -7.22 12.65
N PRO A 257 -0.43 -6.99 12.25
CA PRO A 257 -1.44 -8.06 12.30
C PRO A 257 -1.48 -8.98 11.07
N SER A 258 -0.63 -8.80 10.08
CA SER A 258 -0.69 -9.56 8.83
C SER A 258 -0.16 -10.99 8.93
N ASN A 259 0.71 -11.28 9.90
CA ASN A 259 1.41 -12.55 9.96
C ASN A 259 1.75 -12.89 11.42
N TYR A 260 1.42 -14.11 11.85
CA TYR A 260 1.73 -14.55 13.20
C TYR A 260 2.82 -15.63 13.18
N SER A 261 3.83 -15.45 14.04
CA SER A 261 4.93 -16.40 14.18
C SER A 261 4.49 -17.71 14.87
N SER A 262 3.35 -17.68 15.57
CA SER A 262 2.76 -18.86 16.22
C SER A 262 1.24 -18.73 16.17
N ALA A 263 0.54 -19.85 16.33
CA ALA A 263 -0.93 -19.84 16.33
C ALA A 263 -1.46 -18.96 17.47
N LYS A 264 -2.49 -18.16 17.19
CA LYS A 264 -3.13 -17.26 18.16
C LYS A 264 -4.64 -17.34 18.00
N SER A 265 -5.31 -17.79 19.08
CA SER A 265 -6.76 -17.97 19.05
C SER A 265 -7.15 -18.91 17.88
N TYR A 266 -8.01 -18.45 16.98
CA TYR A 266 -8.43 -19.26 15.83
C TYR A 266 -7.54 -19.04 14.58
N PHE A 267 -6.53 -18.18 14.67
CA PHE A 267 -5.59 -17.97 13.57
C PHE A 267 -4.44 -18.99 13.64
N PRO A 268 -4.16 -19.72 12.58
CA PRO A 268 -2.96 -20.56 12.53
C PRO A 268 -1.70 -19.68 12.40
N LYS A 269 -0.55 -20.29 12.55
CA LYS A 269 0.72 -19.63 12.23
C LYS A 269 0.70 -19.22 10.76
N GLY A 270 1.24 -18.05 10.46
CA GLY A 270 1.37 -17.55 9.09
C GLY A 270 0.47 -16.34 8.82
N ALA A 271 0.21 -16.10 7.55
CA ALA A 271 -0.57 -14.96 7.11
C ALA A 271 -2.02 -15.06 7.60
N THR A 272 -2.57 -13.93 8.06
CA THR A 272 -3.87 -13.87 8.72
C THR A 272 -5.03 -13.49 7.81
N GLY A 273 -4.73 -12.85 6.67
CA GLY A 273 -5.76 -12.23 5.83
C GLY A 273 -6.30 -10.93 6.39
N PHE A 274 -5.61 -10.35 7.38
CA PHE A 274 -6.03 -9.09 8.00
C PHE A 274 -6.27 -8.02 6.93
N GLY A 275 -7.37 -7.31 7.05
CA GLY A 275 -7.79 -6.25 6.15
C GLY A 275 -8.96 -6.63 5.26
N VAL A 276 -9.17 -7.92 5.01
CA VAL A 276 -10.30 -8.37 4.17
C VAL A 276 -11.63 -8.03 4.84
N GLN A 277 -11.79 -8.43 6.11
CA GLN A 277 -13.03 -8.17 6.84
C GLN A 277 -13.22 -6.68 7.08
N LEU A 278 -12.16 -5.98 7.47
CA LEU A 278 -12.23 -4.53 7.72
C LEU A 278 -12.72 -3.78 6.47
N LEU A 279 -12.07 -4.03 5.33
CA LEU A 279 -12.44 -3.35 4.10
C LEU A 279 -13.85 -3.75 3.64
N TYR A 280 -14.18 -5.06 3.71
CA TYR A 280 -15.52 -5.52 3.32
C TYR A 280 -16.60 -4.88 4.19
N THR A 281 -16.41 -4.86 5.51
CA THR A 281 -17.36 -4.25 6.45
C THR A 281 -17.54 -2.76 6.13
N TYR A 282 -16.43 -2.06 5.96
CA TYR A 282 -16.46 -0.63 5.62
C TYR A 282 -17.21 -0.39 4.29
N LEU A 283 -16.86 -1.15 3.23
CA LEU A 283 -17.50 -0.98 1.91
C LEU A 283 -19.01 -1.24 2.00
N LYS A 284 -19.40 -2.26 2.74
CA LYS A 284 -20.81 -2.62 2.91
C LYS A 284 -21.60 -1.53 3.62
N GLU A 285 -21.00 -0.91 4.64
CA GLU A 285 -21.69 0.08 5.48
C GLU A 285 -21.68 1.49 4.91
N HIS A 286 -20.64 1.87 4.18
CA HIS A 286 -20.41 3.27 3.85
C HIS A 286 -20.26 3.58 2.36
N GLU A 287 -20.12 2.58 1.50
CA GLU A 287 -19.84 2.79 0.08
C GLU A 287 -20.94 2.30 -0.86
N GLN A 288 -22.00 1.71 -0.35
CA GLN A 288 -23.13 1.31 -1.19
C GLN A 288 -24.07 2.51 -1.43
N HIS A 289 -24.45 2.72 -2.71
CA HIS A 289 -25.35 3.82 -3.12
C HIS A 289 -26.39 3.36 -4.10
#